data_f00b15432bfdfc5a09b8db757d983ccf
#
_entry.id   f00b15432bfdfc5a09b8db757d983ccf
#
_cell.length_a   1.000
_cell.length_b   1.000
_cell.length_c   1.000
_cell.angle_alpha   90.00
_cell.angle_beta   90.00
_cell.angle_gamma   90.00
#
_symmetry.space_group_name_H-M   'P 1'
#
loop_
_entity.id
_entity.type
_entity.pdbx_description
1 polymer ?
#
loop_
_entity_poly.entity_id
_entity_poly.type
_entity_poly.pdbx_seq_one_letter_code
_entity_poly.pdbx_strand_id
1 'polypeptide(L)'
;SDPLSINEDQFLPLFQKQLEFRGFNESLLSTIRNFNLFDVREMYLSLSSKKIPILALWGKQDGVVPYKGSKEYKNIFPEGSFISLEEGTHDITYRQPTIVGQEIIKFIDSV
;
A
#
# COMPACT_ATOMS: atom_id res chain seq x y z
N SER A 1 1.45 -15.78 -13.90
CA SER A 1 1.98 -14.45 -13.49
C SER A 1 1.25 -13.35 -14.25
N ASP A 2 1.16 -12.17 -13.65
CA ASP A 2 0.54 -11.00 -14.28
C ASP A 2 1.45 -10.50 -15.42
N PRO A 3 0.94 -10.39 -16.67
CA PRO A 3 1.74 -9.95 -17.81
C PRO A 3 2.23 -8.50 -17.71
N LEU A 4 1.60 -7.68 -16.85
CA LEU A 4 2.01 -6.31 -16.57
C LEU A 4 2.94 -6.21 -15.37
N SER A 5 3.29 -7.33 -14.74
CA SER A 5 4.21 -7.36 -13.59
C SER A 5 5.57 -6.79 -13.95
N ILE A 6 6.09 -5.95 -13.06
CA ILE A 6 7.46 -5.42 -13.15
C ILE A 6 8.34 -6.22 -12.18
N ASN A 7 9.38 -6.84 -12.69
CA ASN A 7 10.36 -7.55 -11.89
C ASN A 7 11.46 -6.61 -11.36
N GLU A 8 12.36 -7.17 -10.54
CA GLU A 8 13.43 -6.40 -9.91
C GLU A 8 14.38 -5.76 -10.93
N ASP A 9 14.73 -6.48 -12.00
CA ASP A 9 15.63 -5.96 -13.05
C ASP A 9 15.03 -4.77 -13.80
N GLN A 10 13.71 -4.74 -13.92
CA GLN A 10 13.00 -3.63 -14.54
C GLN A 10 12.79 -2.47 -13.55
N PHE A 11 12.59 -2.79 -12.26
CA PHE A 11 12.36 -1.79 -11.22
C PHE A 11 13.60 -0.99 -10.86
N LEU A 12 14.76 -1.65 -10.73
CA LEU A 12 16.00 -1.00 -10.29
C LEU A 12 16.40 0.20 -11.14
N PRO A 13 16.41 0.13 -12.49
CA PRO A 13 16.73 1.30 -13.30
C PRO A 13 15.76 2.47 -13.13
N LEU A 14 14.46 2.17 -12.90
CA LEU A 14 13.45 3.19 -12.65
C LEU A 14 13.70 3.88 -11.31
N PHE A 15 14.03 3.10 -10.27
CA PHE A 15 14.36 3.63 -8.96
C PHE A 15 15.64 4.49 -9.00
N GLN A 16 16.68 4.02 -9.70
CA GLN A 16 17.93 4.78 -9.85
C GLN A 16 17.72 6.17 -10.44
N LYS A 17 16.80 6.31 -11.41
CA LYS A 17 16.43 7.61 -11.96
C LYS A 17 15.86 8.58 -10.92
N GLN A 18 15.17 8.07 -9.90
CA GLN A 18 14.62 8.92 -8.83
C GLN A 18 15.73 9.56 -8.00
N LEU A 19 16.87 8.87 -7.86
CA LEU A 19 18.03 9.39 -7.12
C LEU A 19 18.68 10.60 -7.78
N GLU A 20 18.44 10.82 -9.09
CA GLU A 20 18.95 11.97 -9.86
C GLU A 20 18.16 13.25 -9.57
N PHE A 21 16.92 13.14 -9.06
CA PHE A 21 16.11 14.31 -8.76
C PHE A 21 16.58 14.99 -7.47
N ARG A 22 16.81 16.30 -7.58
CA ARG A 22 17.16 17.12 -6.42
C ARG A 22 16.07 17.04 -5.35
N GLY A 23 16.47 16.77 -4.13
CA GLY A 23 15.57 16.69 -2.98
C GLY A 23 14.95 15.31 -2.74
N PHE A 24 15.13 14.33 -3.65
CA PHE A 24 14.59 12.99 -3.45
C PHE A 24 15.19 12.32 -2.19
N ASN A 25 16.50 12.30 -2.06
CA ASN A 25 17.19 11.70 -0.92
C ASN A 25 16.88 12.44 0.38
N GLU A 26 16.86 13.76 0.35
CA GLU A 26 16.53 14.60 1.51
C GLU A 26 15.09 14.36 1.98
N SER A 27 14.14 14.28 1.06
CA SER A 27 12.74 13.97 1.36
C SER A 27 12.58 12.59 2.01
N LEU A 28 13.25 11.58 1.45
CA LEU A 28 13.22 10.22 1.97
C LEU A 28 13.79 10.16 3.38
N LEU A 29 14.96 10.76 3.60
CA LEU A 29 15.59 10.84 4.92
C LEU A 29 14.74 11.61 5.93
N SER A 30 14.16 12.73 5.51
CA SER A 30 13.26 13.51 6.35
C SER A 30 12.04 12.71 6.77
N THR A 31 11.45 11.96 5.86
CA THR A 31 10.31 11.07 6.16
C THR A 31 10.70 10.02 7.21
N ILE A 32 11.82 9.34 7.01
CA ILE A 32 12.30 8.31 7.94
C ILE A 32 12.57 8.89 9.33
N ARG A 33 13.12 10.10 9.41
CA ARG A 33 13.49 10.75 10.67
C ARG A 33 12.33 11.38 11.43
N ASN A 34 11.32 11.87 10.71
CA ASN A 34 10.29 12.75 11.29
C ASN A 34 8.89 12.15 11.27
N PHE A 35 8.67 11.07 10.50
CA PHE A 35 7.38 10.39 10.47
C PHE A 35 7.39 9.17 11.40
N ASN A 36 6.38 9.04 12.24
CA ASN A 36 6.23 7.85 13.08
C ASN A 36 5.71 6.68 12.24
N LEU A 37 6.63 5.87 11.73
CA LEU A 37 6.32 4.70 10.90
C LEU A 37 5.73 3.52 11.68
N PHE A 38 5.85 3.54 13.01
CA PHE A 38 5.55 2.37 13.85
C PHE A 38 4.24 2.48 14.62
N ASP A 39 3.74 3.69 14.81
CA ASP A 39 2.50 3.91 15.54
C ASP A 39 1.69 5.06 14.92
N VAL A 40 0.78 4.69 14.03
CA VAL A 40 -0.15 5.60 13.35
C VAL A 40 -1.61 5.33 13.74
N ARG A 41 -1.83 4.55 14.80
CA ARG A 41 -3.16 4.13 15.24
C ARG A 41 -4.11 5.31 15.44
N GLU A 42 -3.68 6.33 16.16
CA GLU A 42 -4.49 7.54 16.41
C GLU A 42 -4.92 8.25 15.12
N MET A 43 -4.03 8.26 14.12
CA MET A 43 -4.34 8.82 12.81
C MET A 43 -5.43 8.02 12.10
N TYR A 44 -5.36 6.69 12.16
CA TYR A 44 -6.37 5.81 11.58
C TYR A 44 -7.71 5.92 12.31
N LEU A 45 -7.72 6.03 13.63
CA LEU A 45 -8.94 6.27 14.40
C LEU A 45 -9.59 7.61 14.02
N SER A 46 -8.79 8.65 13.88
CA SER A 46 -9.26 9.96 13.41
C SER A 46 -9.84 9.86 11.99
N LEU A 47 -9.19 9.14 11.10
CA LEU A 47 -9.67 8.92 9.73
C LEU A 47 -10.98 8.13 9.71
N SER A 48 -11.09 7.08 10.53
CA SER A 48 -12.31 6.29 10.66
C SER A 48 -13.52 7.12 11.05
N SER A 49 -13.33 8.11 11.94
CA SER A 49 -14.40 9.01 12.37
C SER A 49 -14.96 9.91 11.26
N LYS A 50 -14.22 10.09 10.17
CA LYS A 50 -14.61 10.92 9.02
C LYS A 50 -15.59 10.23 8.07
N LYS A 51 -15.79 8.93 8.21
CA LYS A 51 -16.67 8.11 7.34
C LYS A 51 -16.35 8.24 5.85
N ILE A 52 -15.08 8.41 5.52
CA ILE A 52 -14.59 8.41 4.14
C ILE A 52 -14.56 6.97 3.65
N PRO A 53 -15.04 6.67 2.43
CA PRO A 53 -14.90 5.34 1.85
C PRO A 53 -13.43 4.92 1.77
N ILE A 54 -13.12 3.71 2.24
CA ILE A 54 -11.75 3.20 2.30
C ILE A 54 -11.70 1.81 1.66
N LEU A 55 -10.70 1.60 0.81
CA LEU A 55 -10.30 0.30 0.30
C LEU A 55 -8.90 -0.04 0.78
N ALA A 56 -8.74 -1.21 1.38
CA ALA A 56 -7.43 -1.79 1.64
C ALA A 56 -7.22 -3.04 0.77
N LEU A 57 -6.08 -3.09 0.11
CA LEU A 57 -5.57 -4.25 -0.62
C LEU A 57 -4.34 -4.75 0.12
N TRP A 58 -4.31 -6.03 0.50
CA TRP A 58 -3.23 -6.56 1.32
C TRP A 58 -2.81 -7.96 0.87
N GLY A 59 -1.52 -8.12 0.65
CA GLY A 59 -0.93 -9.42 0.35
C GLY A 59 -0.78 -10.30 1.57
N LYS A 60 -1.22 -11.55 1.49
CA LYS A 60 -1.08 -12.50 2.59
C LYS A 60 0.36 -12.90 2.87
N GLN A 61 1.24 -12.72 1.88
CA GLN A 61 2.67 -13.01 1.99
C GLN A 61 3.54 -11.76 2.16
N ASP A 62 2.92 -10.65 2.60
CA ASP A 62 3.64 -9.40 2.86
C ASP A 62 4.63 -9.59 4.02
N GLY A 63 5.92 -9.53 3.70
CA GLY A 63 7.01 -9.66 4.66
C GLY A 63 7.47 -8.35 5.28
N VAL A 64 6.96 -7.22 4.80
CA VAL A 64 7.32 -5.88 5.30
C VAL A 64 6.25 -5.37 6.27
N VAL A 65 5.00 -5.38 5.84
CA VAL A 65 3.84 -5.06 6.66
C VAL A 65 3.00 -6.33 6.83
N PRO A 66 3.19 -7.05 7.94
CA PRO A 66 2.60 -8.38 8.10
C PRO A 66 1.07 -8.39 7.99
N TYR A 67 0.54 -9.35 7.23
CA TYR A 67 -0.89 -9.52 6.99
C TYR A 67 -1.73 -9.62 8.27
N LYS A 68 -1.15 -10.09 9.38
CA LYS A 68 -1.83 -10.12 10.67
C LYS A 68 -2.37 -8.77 11.12
N GLY A 69 -1.76 -7.66 10.63
CA GLY A 69 -2.24 -6.30 10.87
C GLY A 69 -3.61 -6.00 10.27
N SER A 70 -4.07 -6.81 9.32
CA SER A 70 -5.39 -6.67 8.71
C SER A 70 -6.53 -6.81 9.71
N LYS A 71 -6.33 -7.56 10.79
CA LYS A 71 -7.29 -7.69 11.88
C LYS A 71 -7.54 -6.34 12.56
N GLU A 72 -6.47 -5.62 12.84
CA GLU A 72 -6.55 -4.28 13.44
C GLU A 72 -7.20 -3.29 12.47
N TYR A 73 -6.82 -3.34 11.19
CA TYR A 73 -7.48 -2.54 10.16
C TYR A 73 -9.00 -2.75 10.15
N LYS A 74 -9.45 -4.00 10.16
CA LYS A 74 -10.89 -4.33 10.16
C LYS A 74 -11.61 -3.84 11.42
N ASN A 75 -10.92 -3.81 12.55
CA ASN A 75 -11.46 -3.26 13.79
C ASN A 75 -11.63 -1.74 13.74
N ILE A 76 -10.67 -1.05 13.13
CA ILE A 76 -10.69 0.41 12.99
C ILE A 76 -11.70 0.86 11.93
N PHE A 77 -11.78 0.12 10.81
CA PHE A 77 -12.63 0.41 9.66
C PHE A 77 -13.63 -0.72 9.40
N PRO A 78 -14.60 -0.94 10.29
CA PRO A 78 -15.53 -2.09 10.16
C PRO A 78 -16.39 -2.01 8.89
N GLU A 79 -16.61 -0.82 8.36
CA GLU A 79 -17.37 -0.58 7.12
C GLU A 79 -16.45 -0.42 5.89
N GLY A 80 -15.15 -0.51 6.08
CA GLY A 80 -14.16 -0.42 5.00
C GLY A 80 -14.18 -1.66 4.10
N SER A 81 -13.86 -1.44 2.83
CA SER A 81 -13.64 -2.53 1.88
C SER A 81 -12.26 -3.14 2.08
N PHE A 82 -12.16 -4.47 1.99
CA PHE A 82 -10.90 -5.18 2.20
C PHE A 82 -10.75 -6.32 1.19
N ILE A 83 -9.62 -6.33 0.50
CA ILE A 83 -9.28 -7.38 -0.48
C ILE A 83 -7.97 -8.05 -0.05
N SER A 84 -8.00 -9.35 0.13
CA SER A 84 -6.82 -10.18 0.37
C SER A 84 -6.29 -10.75 -0.94
N LEU A 85 -5.00 -10.66 -1.17
CA LEU A 85 -4.31 -11.31 -2.26
C LEU A 85 -3.49 -12.48 -1.73
N GLU A 86 -3.89 -13.71 -2.08
CA GLU A 86 -3.31 -14.95 -1.54
C GLU A 86 -1.78 -15.03 -1.71
N GLU A 87 -1.31 -14.72 -2.91
CA GLU A 87 0.12 -14.73 -3.26
C GLU A 87 0.76 -13.35 -3.21
N GLY A 88 0.02 -12.35 -2.70
CA GLY A 88 0.48 -10.97 -2.65
C GLY A 88 1.61 -10.77 -1.66
N THR A 89 2.69 -10.17 -2.10
CA THR A 89 3.80 -9.66 -1.31
C THR A 89 3.63 -8.17 -1.04
N HIS A 90 4.63 -7.50 -0.46
CA HIS A 90 4.54 -6.06 -0.19
C HIS A 90 4.39 -5.20 -1.44
N ASP A 91 4.95 -5.66 -2.55
CA ASP A 91 5.03 -4.96 -3.83
C ASP A 91 3.89 -5.32 -4.81
N ILE A 92 2.68 -5.57 -4.30
CA ILE A 92 1.51 -5.97 -5.10
C ILE A 92 1.22 -5.05 -6.28
N THR A 93 1.51 -3.76 -6.16
CA THR A 93 1.31 -2.77 -7.23
C THR A 93 2.21 -3.01 -8.44
N TYR A 94 3.36 -3.62 -8.22
CA TYR A 94 4.33 -3.96 -9.27
C TYR A 94 4.19 -5.41 -9.73
N ARG A 95 3.83 -6.31 -8.83
CA ARG A 95 3.74 -7.74 -9.11
C ARG A 95 2.37 -8.17 -9.62
N GLN A 96 1.31 -7.53 -9.18
CA GLN A 96 -0.07 -7.88 -9.51
C GLN A 96 -0.88 -6.64 -9.94
N PRO A 97 -0.35 -5.81 -10.88
CA PRO A 97 -1.00 -4.54 -11.24
C PRO A 97 -2.39 -4.72 -11.83
N THR A 98 -2.64 -5.80 -12.55
CA THR A 98 -3.95 -6.04 -13.19
C THR A 98 -5.05 -6.20 -12.14
N ILE A 99 -4.88 -7.10 -11.17
CA ILE A 99 -5.90 -7.31 -10.12
C ILE A 99 -6.03 -6.08 -9.23
N VAL A 100 -4.92 -5.46 -8.85
CA VAL A 100 -4.91 -4.25 -8.03
C VAL A 100 -5.68 -3.13 -8.74
N GLY A 101 -5.39 -2.88 -10.02
CA GLY A 101 -6.08 -1.86 -10.82
C GLY A 101 -7.57 -2.13 -10.96
N GLN A 102 -7.96 -3.38 -11.22
CA GLN A 102 -9.37 -3.76 -11.33
C GLN A 102 -10.14 -3.53 -10.02
N GLU A 103 -9.56 -3.89 -8.88
CA GLU A 103 -10.22 -3.70 -7.59
C GLU A 103 -10.32 -2.22 -7.21
N ILE A 104 -9.33 -1.39 -7.56
CA ILE A 104 -9.41 0.06 -7.39
C ILE A 104 -10.53 0.66 -8.24
N ILE A 105 -10.65 0.28 -9.51
CA ILE A 105 -11.71 0.78 -10.41
C ILE A 105 -13.08 0.37 -9.87
N LYS A 106 -13.28 -0.88 -9.49
CA LYS A 106 -14.54 -1.34 -8.89
C LYS A 106 -14.92 -0.54 -7.65
N PHE A 107 -13.94 -0.26 -6.79
CA PHE A 107 -14.16 0.54 -5.60
C PHE A 107 -14.58 1.97 -5.93
N ILE A 108 -13.88 2.64 -6.86
CA ILE A 108 -14.22 4.00 -7.29
C ILE A 108 -15.64 4.05 -7.87
N ASP A 109 -16.03 3.07 -8.67
CA ASP A 109 -17.36 2.99 -9.28
C ASP A 109 -18.48 2.70 -8.26
N SER A 110 -18.13 2.19 -7.08
CA SER A 110 -19.08 1.82 -6.02
C SER A 110 -19.36 2.94 -5.01
N VAL A 111 -18.56 3.98 -5.01
CA VAL A 111 -18.66 5.09 -4.03
C VAL A 111 -19.14 6.41 -4.63
#